data_b6f9dca0cdad67bbfde767e8ae555b13
#
_entry.id   b6f9dca0cdad67bbfde767e8ae555b13
#
_cell.length_a   1.000
_cell.length_b   1.000
_cell.length_c   1.000
_cell.angle_alpha   90.00
_cell.angle_beta   90.00
_cell.angle_gamma   90.00
#
_symmetry.space_group_name_H-M   'P 1'
#
loop_
_entity.id
_entity.type
_entity.pdbx_description
1 polymer ?
#
loop_
_entity_poly.entity_id
_entity_poly.type
_entity_poly.pdbx_seq_one_letter_code
_entity_poly.pdbx_strand_id
1 'polypeptide(L)'
;GTRIGLMLAVDLEQYDIDYRKKPLIRATEQTVAERLPIRMKLREGAVFECPHVMLLIDDPKDTVIGPIYDAKEQLPKMYDTPLMMGGGHLKGWFVEDEGMLNGVVDGLKQLKRSARDGMLFAVGDGNHSLASAKGVWEQRKAELSEEEMQDDPLRYALVEVVNLYDHGITMHPIHRVLFNVDVPVALNTLVSILNKQGQEASMIYTRGTRVQQKEGVQVIRFESKMSKGHIEVKKPKHELMTQTLTLALDALLKQLPRARVDYIHGDEEFHSLVKGHSCLGFQMEPIRKEELFDAVVTYGVLPKKAFSMGVAEEKRYYYECRLLVNASEEEEAAPEPEASEPMETPEPAEMAEPMNIEEPVELNIPAEVPGVESEEETADMNS
;
A
#
# COMPACT_ATOMS: atom_id res chain seq x y z
N GLY A 1 -17.90 1.63 -5.62
CA GLY A 1 -18.31 0.22 -5.50
C GLY A 1 -18.41 -0.20 -4.05
N THR A 2 -18.88 -1.42 -3.80
CA THR A 2 -18.90 -2.04 -2.47
C THR A 2 -17.81 -3.10 -2.45
N ARG A 3 -16.97 -3.09 -1.42
CA ARG A 3 -15.99 -4.14 -1.13
C ARG A 3 -16.52 -5.02 -0.01
N ILE A 4 -16.34 -6.32 -0.15
CA ILE A 4 -16.72 -7.32 0.84
C ILE A 4 -15.45 -7.93 1.41
N GLY A 5 -15.28 -7.85 2.73
CA GLY A 5 -14.13 -8.40 3.44
C GLY A 5 -14.58 -9.31 4.58
N LEU A 6 -13.77 -10.30 4.90
CA LEU A 6 -13.93 -11.17 6.05
C LEU A 6 -12.84 -10.83 7.07
N MET A 7 -13.25 -10.35 8.25
CA MET A 7 -12.34 -10.06 9.35
C MET A 7 -12.01 -11.34 10.11
N LEU A 8 -10.73 -11.66 10.22
CA LEU A 8 -10.24 -12.83 10.97
C LEU A 8 -8.81 -12.61 11.47
N ALA A 9 -8.37 -13.44 12.42
CA ALA A 9 -6.98 -13.46 12.88
C ALA A 9 -6.19 -14.54 12.11
N VAL A 10 -4.99 -14.18 11.65
CA VAL A 10 -4.06 -15.12 11.00
C VAL A 10 -2.91 -15.45 11.92
N ASP A 11 -2.46 -16.70 11.90
CA ASP A 11 -1.26 -17.15 12.60
C ASP A 11 0.00 -16.61 11.91
N LEU A 12 0.77 -15.80 12.61
CA LEU A 12 2.02 -15.21 12.12
C LEU A 12 3.12 -16.25 11.85
N GLU A 13 2.98 -17.49 12.33
CA GLU A 13 3.84 -18.60 11.90
C GLU A 13 3.66 -18.97 10.42
N GLN A 14 2.54 -18.57 9.82
CA GLN A 14 2.25 -18.77 8.39
C GLN A 14 2.74 -17.60 7.51
N TYR A 15 3.38 -16.60 8.10
CA TYR A 15 3.99 -15.45 7.41
C TYR A 15 5.49 -15.38 7.72
N ASP A 16 6.29 -15.02 6.72
CA ASP A 16 7.71 -14.72 6.90
C ASP A 16 8.12 -13.50 6.06
N ILE A 17 8.99 -12.65 6.61
CA ILE A 17 9.54 -11.50 5.91
C ILE A 17 10.47 -11.96 4.77
N ASP A 18 11.15 -13.11 4.95
CA ASP A 18 11.96 -13.74 3.90
C ASP A 18 11.04 -14.55 2.95
N TYR A 19 10.68 -13.94 1.83
CA TYR A 19 9.84 -14.56 0.81
C TYR A 19 10.38 -15.90 0.27
N ARG A 20 11.69 -16.15 0.42
CA ARG A 20 12.32 -17.41 -0.04
C ARG A 20 11.87 -18.62 0.77
N LYS A 21 11.36 -18.42 1.99
CA LYS A 21 10.81 -19.49 2.82
C LYS A 21 9.44 -19.99 2.34
N LYS A 22 8.83 -19.30 1.38
CA LYS A 22 7.57 -19.66 0.74
C LYS A 22 6.41 -19.93 1.73
N PRO A 23 6.12 -19.00 2.65
CA PRO A 23 5.02 -19.16 3.60
C PRO A 23 3.65 -19.12 2.90
N LEU A 24 2.57 -19.48 3.62
CA LEU A 24 1.20 -19.38 3.10
C LEU A 24 0.78 -17.95 2.81
N ILE A 25 1.23 -16.99 3.64
CA ILE A 25 0.98 -15.55 3.51
C ILE A 25 2.25 -14.92 2.96
N ARG A 26 2.17 -14.29 1.79
CA ARG A 26 3.33 -13.66 1.15
C ARG A 26 3.15 -12.17 0.98
N ALA A 27 4.20 -11.44 1.34
CA ALA A 27 4.30 -10.01 1.03
C ALA A 27 4.30 -9.79 -0.48
N THR A 28 3.60 -8.75 -0.93
CA THR A 28 3.65 -8.31 -2.34
C THR A 28 4.74 -7.27 -2.58
N GLU A 29 5.11 -6.51 -1.55
CA GLU A 29 6.16 -5.50 -1.62
C GLU A 29 7.28 -5.81 -0.61
N GLN A 30 8.49 -5.41 -0.96
CA GLN A 30 9.63 -5.54 -0.05
C GLN A 30 9.45 -4.65 1.18
N THR A 31 9.61 -5.23 2.35
CA THR A 31 9.62 -4.51 3.61
C THR A 31 10.90 -3.68 3.74
N VAL A 32 10.75 -2.40 4.08
CA VAL A 32 11.87 -1.50 4.34
C VAL A 32 12.32 -1.72 5.78
N ALA A 33 13.47 -2.40 5.95
CA ALA A 33 13.98 -2.84 7.25
C ALA A 33 14.14 -1.67 8.26
N GLU A 34 14.56 -0.50 7.79
CA GLU A 34 14.77 0.70 8.62
C GLU A 34 13.47 1.24 9.25
N ARG A 35 12.31 0.88 8.69
CA ARG A 35 11.00 1.29 9.21
C ARG A 35 10.41 0.35 10.25
N LEU A 36 10.93 -0.87 10.36
CA LEU A 36 10.40 -1.88 11.27
C LEU A 36 10.60 -1.52 12.75
N PRO A 37 11.79 -1.11 13.24
CA PRO A 37 12.02 -0.91 14.66
C PRO A 37 11.04 0.08 15.32
N ILE A 38 10.76 1.21 14.65
CA ILE A 38 9.83 2.22 15.16
C ILE A 38 8.40 1.65 15.23
N ARG A 39 7.97 0.90 14.21
CA ARG A 39 6.63 0.31 14.15
C ARG A 39 6.46 -0.85 15.14
N MET A 40 7.51 -1.65 15.34
CA MET A 40 7.52 -2.68 16.37
C MET A 40 7.39 -2.06 17.75
N LYS A 41 8.16 -1.01 18.05
CA LYS A 41 8.08 -0.29 19.33
C LYS A 41 6.68 0.30 19.59
N LEU A 42 5.96 0.74 18.55
CA LEU A 42 4.57 1.21 18.70
C LEU A 42 3.59 0.06 19.00
N ARG A 43 3.89 -1.16 18.56
CA ARG A 43 3.09 -2.35 18.83
C ARG A 43 3.44 -3.00 20.17
N GLU A 44 4.69 -2.87 20.61
CA GLU A 44 5.13 -3.32 21.92
C GLU A 44 4.33 -2.60 23.02
N GLY A 45 3.68 -3.35 23.89
CA GLY A 45 2.84 -2.77 24.96
C GLY A 45 1.50 -2.20 24.49
N ALA A 46 1.12 -2.36 23.24
CA ALA A 46 -0.22 -2.03 22.79
C ALA A 46 -1.23 -3.04 23.36
N VAL A 47 -2.30 -2.55 23.99
CA VAL A 47 -3.37 -3.40 24.57
C VAL A 47 -4.25 -4.00 23.48
N PHE A 48 -4.46 -3.28 22.39
CA PHE A 48 -5.29 -3.74 21.25
C PHE A 48 -4.72 -3.32 19.91
N GLU A 49 -5.15 -3.98 18.86
CA GLU A 49 -4.89 -3.60 17.47
C GLU A 49 -6.20 -3.35 16.71
N CYS A 50 -6.17 -2.32 15.86
CA CYS A 50 -7.16 -2.11 14.81
C CYS A 50 -6.49 -2.49 13.49
N PRO A 51 -7.04 -3.40 12.71
CA PRO A 51 -6.37 -3.87 11.51
C PRO A 51 -6.36 -2.80 10.42
N HIS A 52 -5.27 -2.77 9.69
CA HIS A 52 -5.17 -2.13 8.38
C HIS A 52 -4.31 -3.00 7.44
N VAL A 53 -4.37 -4.31 7.66
CA VAL A 53 -3.76 -5.32 6.82
C VAL A 53 -4.86 -5.96 5.98
N MET A 54 -4.72 -5.85 4.67
CA MET A 54 -5.60 -6.52 3.72
C MET A 54 -4.86 -7.71 3.12
N LEU A 55 -5.44 -8.89 3.27
CA LEU A 55 -4.99 -10.10 2.60
C LEU A 55 -5.91 -10.45 1.44
N LEU A 56 -5.33 -10.76 0.30
CA LEU A 56 -6.05 -11.19 -0.89
C LEU A 56 -6.05 -12.70 -1.00
N ILE A 57 -7.17 -13.27 -1.43
CA ILE A 57 -7.28 -14.66 -1.88
C ILE A 57 -7.57 -14.69 -3.39
N ASP A 58 -7.01 -15.69 -4.07
CA ASP A 58 -7.24 -15.95 -5.49
C ASP A 58 -8.42 -16.92 -5.63
N ASP A 59 -9.64 -16.39 -5.52
CA ASP A 59 -10.90 -17.17 -5.54
C ASP A 59 -11.85 -16.70 -6.66
N PRO A 60 -11.56 -17.04 -7.92
CA PRO A 60 -12.38 -16.58 -9.05
C PRO A 60 -13.82 -17.12 -9.03
N LYS A 61 -14.13 -18.10 -8.19
CA LYS A 61 -15.48 -18.68 -8.03
C LYS A 61 -16.21 -18.15 -6.80
N ASP A 62 -15.57 -17.30 -6.02
CA ASP A 62 -16.09 -16.72 -4.77
C ASP A 62 -16.65 -17.76 -3.78
N THR A 63 -15.86 -18.80 -3.55
CA THR A 63 -16.26 -19.97 -2.74
C THR A 63 -16.06 -19.76 -1.24
N VAL A 64 -15.28 -18.77 -0.81
CA VAL A 64 -14.95 -18.50 0.59
C VAL A 64 -15.85 -17.42 1.18
N ILE A 65 -15.90 -16.25 0.59
CA ILE A 65 -16.59 -15.06 1.14
C ILE A 65 -18.03 -14.98 0.65
N GLY A 66 -18.27 -15.26 -0.63
CA GLY A 66 -19.59 -15.14 -1.26
C GLY A 66 -20.71 -15.86 -0.52
N PRO A 67 -20.57 -17.15 -0.15
CA PRO A 67 -21.63 -17.89 0.57
C PRO A 67 -22.03 -17.26 1.89
N ILE A 68 -21.09 -16.69 2.66
CA ILE A 68 -21.40 -15.98 3.91
C ILE A 68 -22.14 -14.67 3.63
N TYR A 69 -21.64 -13.92 2.65
CA TYR A 69 -22.27 -12.65 2.29
C TYR A 69 -23.70 -12.83 1.77
N ASP A 70 -23.96 -13.88 1.02
CA ASP A 70 -25.30 -14.22 0.55
C ASP A 70 -26.25 -14.58 1.71
N ALA A 71 -25.73 -15.16 2.78
CA ALA A 71 -26.48 -15.53 3.97
C ALA A 71 -26.53 -14.40 5.05
N LYS A 72 -25.98 -13.22 4.80
CA LYS A 72 -25.81 -12.12 5.79
C LYS A 72 -27.09 -11.71 6.51
N GLU A 73 -28.24 -11.83 5.88
CA GLU A 73 -29.54 -11.48 6.52
C GLU A 73 -29.93 -12.47 7.65
N GLN A 74 -29.24 -13.61 7.74
CA GLN A 74 -29.39 -14.59 8.81
C GLN A 74 -28.41 -14.35 9.97
N LEU A 75 -27.45 -13.44 9.80
CA LEU A 75 -26.39 -13.15 10.76
C LEU A 75 -26.75 -11.94 11.62
N PRO A 76 -26.31 -11.90 12.88
CA PRO A 76 -26.39 -10.71 13.71
C PRO A 76 -25.68 -9.52 13.09
N LYS A 77 -26.39 -8.45 12.80
CA LYS A 77 -25.79 -7.20 12.34
C LYS A 77 -25.15 -6.47 13.51
N MET A 78 -23.85 -6.20 13.43
CA MET A 78 -23.09 -5.54 14.48
C MET A 78 -23.11 -4.02 14.32
N TYR A 79 -22.99 -3.53 13.09
CA TYR A 79 -23.00 -2.10 12.77
C TYR A 79 -23.53 -1.83 11.37
N ASP A 80 -24.08 -0.63 11.20
CA ASP A 80 -24.59 -0.13 9.92
C ASP A 80 -24.52 1.40 10.00
N THR A 81 -23.41 2.00 9.53
CA THR A 81 -23.09 3.40 9.81
C THR A 81 -22.47 4.12 8.62
N PRO A 82 -22.85 5.39 8.39
CA PRO A 82 -22.12 6.22 7.45
C PRO A 82 -20.73 6.57 8.00
N LEU A 83 -19.75 6.64 7.12
CA LEU A 83 -18.39 7.02 7.46
C LEU A 83 -18.20 8.54 7.37
N MET A 84 -17.37 9.09 8.27
CA MET A 84 -17.05 10.50 8.28
C MET A 84 -16.33 10.93 6.99
N MET A 85 -16.30 12.23 6.73
CA MET A 85 -15.57 12.86 5.62
C MET A 85 -15.92 12.29 4.23
N GLY A 86 -17.16 11.82 4.04
CA GLY A 86 -17.60 11.25 2.77
C GLY A 86 -16.97 9.87 2.46
N GLY A 87 -16.47 9.17 3.47
CA GLY A 87 -15.81 7.85 3.32
C GLY A 87 -16.74 6.70 2.93
N GLY A 88 -18.04 7.00 2.71
CA GLY A 88 -19.03 6.00 2.30
C GLY A 88 -19.86 5.45 3.46
N HIS A 89 -20.13 4.14 3.44
CA HIS A 89 -20.98 3.46 4.42
C HIS A 89 -20.39 2.09 4.75
N LEU A 90 -20.36 1.75 6.04
CA LEU A 90 -19.84 0.49 6.53
C LEU A 90 -20.95 -0.33 7.20
N LYS A 91 -21.01 -1.62 6.87
CA LYS A 91 -21.90 -2.60 7.50
C LYS A 91 -21.10 -3.82 7.90
N GLY A 92 -21.37 -4.37 9.08
CA GLY A 92 -20.74 -5.59 9.56
C GLY A 92 -21.72 -6.55 10.19
N TRP A 93 -21.44 -7.84 10.02
CA TRP A 93 -22.20 -8.94 10.58
C TRP A 93 -21.27 -9.89 11.32
N PHE A 94 -21.74 -10.45 12.42
CA PHE A 94 -20.98 -11.41 13.20
C PHE A 94 -21.23 -12.83 12.70
N VAL A 95 -20.17 -13.55 12.41
CA VAL A 95 -20.23 -14.94 11.90
C VAL A 95 -19.88 -15.87 13.05
N GLU A 96 -20.86 -16.49 13.69
CA GLU A 96 -20.70 -17.46 14.80
C GLU A 96 -21.24 -18.85 14.45
N ASP A 97 -21.95 -19.01 13.35
CA ASP A 97 -22.47 -20.29 12.91
C ASP A 97 -21.35 -21.25 12.51
N GLU A 98 -21.27 -22.40 13.21
CA GLU A 98 -20.21 -23.40 12.96
C GLU A 98 -20.22 -23.93 11.52
N GLY A 99 -21.39 -24.04 10.89
CA GLY A 99 -21.51 -24.51 9.51
C GLY A 99 -20.86 -23.52 8.54
N MET A 100 -21.09 -22.21 8.74
CA MET A 100 -20.48 -21.15 7.94
C MET A 100 -18.97 -21.08 8.21
N LEU A 101 -18.53 -21.16 9.46
CA LEU A 101 -17.11 -21.16 9.80
C LEU A 101 -16.38 -22.36 9.18
N ASN A 102 -16.99 -23.55 9.25
CA ASN A 102 -16.45 -24.74 8.56
C ASN A 102 -16.42 -24.55 7.05
N GLY A 103 -17.43 -23.92 6.46
CA GLY A 103 -17.45 -23.56 5.04
C GLY A 103 -16.27 -22.68 4.62
N VAL A 104 -15.93 -21.66 5.40
CA VAL A 104 -14.73 -20.82 5.19
C VAL A 104 -13.46 -21.66 5.23
N VAL A 105 -13.32 -22.46 6.29
CA VAL A 105 -12.13 -23.32 6.48
C VAL A 105 -11.96 -24.29 5.32
N ASP A 106 -13.03 -24.92 4.86
CA ASP A 106 -13.00 -25.89 3.76
C ASP A 106 -12.73 -25.18 2.42
N GLY A 107 -13.32 -24.00 2.19
CA GLY A 107 -13.02 -23.16 1.04
C GLY A 107 -11.54 -22.78 0.99
N LEU A 108 -10.98 -22.28 2.10
CA LEU A 108 -9.55 -21.94 2.20
C LEU A 108 -8.65 -23.18 2.00
N LYS A 109 -9.02 -24.35 2.55
CA LYS A 109 -8.31 -25.62 2.30
C LYS A 109 -8.34 -26.00 0.83
N GLN A 110 -9.46 -25.79 0.13
CA GLN A 110 -9.57 -26.07 -1.28
C GLN A 110 -8.71 -25.11 -2.11
N LEU A 111 -8.74 -23.82 -1.83
CA LEU A 111 -7.85 -22.84 -2.48
C LEU A 111 -6.38 -23.20 -2.25
N LYS A 112 -5.99 -23.58 -1.03
CA LYS A 112 -4.62 -24.01 -0.72
C LYS A 112 -4.17 -25.22 -1.55
N ARG A 113 -5.06 -26.20 -1.80
CA ARG A 113 -4.74 -27.38 -2.61
C ARG A 113 -4.47 -27.05 -4.08
N SER A 114 -5.15 -26.03 -4.60
CA SER A 114 -4.97 -25.56 -5.99
C SER A 114 -3.92 -24.46 -6.11
N ALA A 115 -3.48 -23.89 -4.98
CA ALA A 115 -2.57 -22.76 -4.95
C ALA A 115 -1.20 -23.13 -5.51
N ARG A 116 -0.72 -22.32 -6.45
CA ARG A 116 0.63 -22.43 -6.97
C ARG A 116 1.64 -22.20 -5.87
N ASP A 117 2.59 -23.12 -5.72
CA ASP A 117 3.68 -23.04 -4.73
C ASP A 117 3.19 -22.85 -3.26
N GLY A 118 1.95 -23.29 -2.97
CA GLY A 118 1.34 -23.23 -1.64
C GLY A 118 0.96 -21.84 -1.14
N MET A 119 1.00 -20.82 -1.97
CA MET A 119 0.63 -19.45 -1.60
C MET A 119 -0.89 -19.32 -1.50
N LEU A 120 -1.42 -19.10 -0.31
CA LEU A 120 -2.84 -18.94 -0.07
C LEU A 120 -3.26 -17.46 -0.03
N PHE A 121 -2.42 -16.61 0.57
CA PHE A 121 -2.71 -15.20 0.75
C PHE A 121 -1.59 -14.32 0.17
N ALA A 122 -1.98 -13.24 -0.51
CA ALA A 122 -1.11 -12.13 -0.86
C ALA A 122 -1.42 -10.93 0.02
N VAL A 123 -0.40 -10.26 0.56
CA VAL A 123 -0.63 -9.01 1.29
C VAL A 123 -0.97 -7.91 0.30
N GLY A 124 -2.23 -7.54 0.22
CA GLY A 124 -2.70 -6.48 -0.67
C GLY A 124 -2.35 -5.08 -0.18
N ASP A 125 -2.51 -4.84 1.13
CA ASP A 125 -2.09 -3.61 1.81
C ASP A 125 -1.64 -3.94 3.23
N GLY A 126 -0.79 -3.09 3.82
CA GLY A 126 -0.30 -3.28 5.18
C GLY A 126 0.95 -4.16 5.30
N ASN A 127 1.76 -4.34 4.24
CA ASN A 127 3.00 -5.14 4.27
C ASN A 127 3.90 -4.81 5.49
N HIS A 128 4.11 -3.52 5.79
CA HIS A 128 4.94 -3.13 6.93
C HIS A 128 4.26 -3.41 8.28
N SER A 129 2.94 -3.36 8.36
CA SER A 129 2.19 -3.65 9.59
C SER A 129 2.26 -5.13 9.93
N LEU A 130 2.04 -6.01 8.97
CA LEU A 130 2.15 -7.44 9.15
C LEU A 130 3.58 -7.86 9.49
N ALA A 131 4.57 -7.26 8.81
CA ALA A 131 5.99 -7.49 9.10
C ALA A 131 6.37 -7.03 10.51
N SER A 132 5.80 -5.91 11.00
CA SER A 132 6.03 -5.43 12.37
C SER A 132 5.38 -6.36 13.40
N ALA A 133 4.16 -6.86 13.14
CA ALA A 133 3.50 -7.84 13.98
C ALA A 133 4.34 -9.13 14.08
N LYS A 134 4.84 -9.63 12.96
CA LYS A 134 5.76 -10.78 12.93
C LYS A 134 7.04 -10.52 13.73
N GLY A 135 7.63 -9.33 13.59
CA GLY A 135 8.84 -8.97 14.34
C GLY A 135 8.62 -8.96 15.86
N VAL A 136 7.50 -8.41 16.33
CA VAL A 136 7.12 -8.43 17.76
C VAL A 136 6.88 -9.86 18.24
N TRP A 137 6.15 -10.65 17.44
CA TRP A 137 5.93 -12.07 17.75
C TRP A 137 7.24 -12.86 17.86
N GLU A 138 8.19 -12.68 16.94
CA GLU A 138 9.48 -13.38 17.00
C GLU A 138 10.31 -13.02 18.25
N GLN A 139 10.19 -11.79 18.75
CA GLN A 139 10.81 -11.37 20.01
C GLN A 139 10.11 -12.05 21.21
N ARG A 140 8.79 -11.96 21.27
CA ARG A 140 7.98 -12.57 22.35
C ARG A 140 8.14 -14.08 22.41
N LYS A 141 8.09 -14.74 21.27
CA LYS A 141 8.24 -16.19 21.13
C LYS A 141 9.54 -16.73 21.74
N ALA A 142 10.62 -15.96 21.72
CA ALA A 142 11.90 -16.38 22.30
C ALA A 142 11.86 -16.52 23.85
N GLU A 143 10.85 -15.94 24.49
CA GLU A 143 10.66 -15.91 25.95
C GLU A 143 9.63 -16.93 26.43
N LEU A 144 8.90 -17.60 25.52
CA LEU A 144 7.77 -18.47 25.81
C LEU A 144 8.12 -19.96 25.67
N SER A 145 7.44 -20.78 26.45
CA SER A 145 7.37 -22.24 26.26
C SER A 145 6.49 -22.60 25.04
N GLU A 146 6.59 -23.84 24.55
CA GLU A 146 5.76 -24.34 23.44
C GLU A 146 4.26 -24.27 23.73
N GLU A 147 3.84 -24.44 24.98
CA GLU A 147 2.45 -24.40 25.40
C GLU A 147 1.94 -22.94 25.42
N GLU A 148 2.69 -22.02 26.01
CA GLU A 148 2.36 -20.59 26.05
C GLU A 148 2.29 -19.97 24.64
N MET A 149 3.14 -20.41 23.71
CA MET A 149 3.09 -19.94 22.32
C MET A 149 1.77 -20.20 21.60
N GLN A 150 0.98 -21.22 22.03
CA GLN A 150 -0.27 -21.56 21.35
C GLN A 150 -1.35 -20.50 21.62
N ASP A 151 -1.38 -19.99 22.83
CA ASP A 151 -2.45 -19.11 23.31
C ASP A 151 -2.03 -17.63 23.39
N ASP A 152 -0.74 -17.31 23.13
CA ASP A 152 -0.26 -15.94 23.18
C ASP A 152 -0.93 -15.08 22.09
N PRO A 153 -1.62 -13.98 22.46
CA PRO A 153 -2.35 -13.15 21.49
C PRO A 153 -1.44 -12.47 20.46
N LEU A 154 -0.15 -12.25 20.75
CA LEU A 154 0.80 -11.66 19.81
C LEU A 154 1.20 -12.61 18.67
N ARG A 155 0.91 -13.92 18.79
CA ARG A 155 1.07 -14.91 17.74
C ARG A 155 0.18 -14.62 16.53
N TYR A 156 -0.93 -13.94 16.76
CA TYR A 156 -1.95 -13.71 15.74
C TYR A 156 -1.99 -12.24 15.34
N ALA A 157 -2.46 -11.98 14.12
CA ALA A 157 -2.73 -10.64 13.64
C ALA A 157 -4.13 -10.55 13.03
N LEU A 158 -4.89 -9.54 13.43
CA LEU A 158 -6.20 -9.26 12.85
C LEU A 158 -6.03 -8.67 11.46
N VAL A 159 -6.74 -9.22 10.47
CA VAL A 159 -6.66 -8.83 9.06
C VAL A 159 -8.04 -8.82 8.40
N GLU A 160 -8.16 -8.06 7.34
CA GLU A 160 -9.28 -8.15 6.40
C GLU A 160 -8.88 -9.06 5.23
N VAL A 161 -9.58 -10.18 5.05
CA VAL A 161 -9.41 -11.05 3.87
C VAL A 161 -10.43 -10.63 2.81
N VAL A 162 -9.96 -10.35 1.61
CA VAL A 162 -10.78 -9.92 0.47
C VAL A 162 -10.51 -10.82 -0.72
N ASN A 163 -11.56 -11.15 -1.46
CA ASN A 163 -11.39 -11.83 -2.74
C ASN A 163 -10.79 -10.87 -3.77
N LEU A 164 -9.70 -11.26 -4.40
CA LEU A 164 -9.03 -10.45 -5.43
C LEU A 164 -10.00 -10.03 -6.57
N TYR A 165 -10.99 -10.87 -6.84
CA TYR A 165 -12.00 -10.62 -7.89
C TYR A 165 -13.21 -9.82 -7.41
N ASP A 166 -13.26 -9.41 -6.15
CA ASP A 166 -14.31 -8.53 -5.65
C ASP A 166 -14.45 -7.28 -6.52
N HIS A 167 -15.69 -6.84 -6.74
CA HIS A 167 -15.99 -5.70 -7.61
C HIS A 167 -15.55 -4.36 -7.03
N GLY A 168 -15.38 -4.28 -5.71
CA GLY A 168 -14.84 -3.11 -5.01
C GLY A 168 -13.32 -3.01 -5.07
N ILE A 169 -12.62 -4.06 -5.54
CA ILE A 169 -11.17 -4.03 -5.73
C ILE A 169 -10.84 -3.55 -7.14
N THR A 170 -10.20 -2.41 -7.24
CA THR A 170 -9.68 -1.86 -8.49
C THR A 170 -8.16 -1.77 -8.43
N MET A 171 -7.50 -2.35 -9.41
CA MET A 171 -6.04 -2.25 -9.56
C MET A 171 -5.71 -0.95 -10.31
N HIS A 172 -4.97 -0.05 -9.66
CA HIS A 172 -4.55 1.20 -10.27
C HIS A 172 -3.08 1.15 -10.66
N PRO A 173 -2.72 1.70 -11.84
CA PRO A 173 -1.32 1.85 -12.20
C PRO A 173 -0.69 2.94 -11.34
N ILE A 174 0.59 2.79 -11.07
CA ILE A 174 1.40 3.84 -10.49
C ILE A 174 2.40 4.26 -11.55
N HIS A 175 2.30 5.50 -12.01
CA HIS A 175 3.18 6.05 -13.04
C HIS A 175 4.53 6.45 -12.43
N ARG A 176 5.57 6.60 -13.27
CA ARG A 176 6.88 7.07 -12.85
C ARG A 176 7.17 8.39 -13.52
N VAL A 177 7.63 9.38 -12.75
CA VAL A 177 8.09 10.66 -13.32
C VAL A 177 9.51 10.91 -12.85
N LEU A 178 10.41 11.05 -13.81
CA LEU A 178 11.78 11.49 -13.59
C LEU A 178 11.82 13.01 -13.63
N PHE A 179 12.44 13.60 -12.63
CA PHE A 179 12.70 15.03 -12.51
C PHE A 179 14.18 15.33 -12.65
N ASN A 180 14.50 16.57 -13.00
CA ASN A 180 15.85 17.08 -13.17
C ASN A 180 16.66 16.30 -14.22
N VAL A 181 16.04 15.98 -15.35
CA VAL A 181 16.68 15.23 -16.44
C VAL A 181 16.68 16.02 -17.74
N ASP A 182 17.74 15.85 -18.53
CA ASP A 182 17.70 16.08 -19.96
C ASP A 182 16.98 14.90 -20.61
N VAL A 183 15.80 15.15 -21.18
CA VAL A 183 14.90 14.09 -21.65
C VAL A 183 15.54 13.21 -22.74
N PRO A 184 16.16 13.75 -23.80
CA PRO A 184 16.89 12.95 -24.80
C PRO A 184 18.02 12.11 -24.19
N VAL A 185 18.80 12.67 -23.27
CA VAL A 185 19.88 11.94 -22.58
C VAL A 185 19.32 10.81 -21.74
N ALA A 186 18.28 11.08 -20.94
CA ALA A 186 17.65 10.07 -20.09
C ALA A 186 17.07 8.90 -20.90
N LEU A 187 16.34 9.19 -21.99
CA LEU A 187 15.76 8.17 -22.86
C LEU A 187 16.83 7.33 -23.56
N ASN A 188 17.86 7.94 -24.12
CA ASN A 188 18.97 7.22 -24.76
C ASN A 188 19.75 6.36 -23.76
N THR A 189 19.98 6.88 -22.55
CA THR A 189 20.64 6.15 -21.48
C THR A 189 19.81 4.94 -21.06
N LEU A 190 18.49 5.11 -20.90
CA LEU A 190 17.57 4.02 -20.53
C LEU A 190 17.57 2.90 -21.60
N VAL A 191 17.46 3.25 -22.88
CA VAL A 191 17.53 2.28 -23.98
C VAL A 191 18.90 1.58 -24.01
N SER A 192 19.98 2.32 -23.78
CA SER A 192 21.35 1.73 -23.68
C SER A 192 21.46 0.74 -22.54
N ILE A 193 20.89 1.04 -21.37
CA ILE A 193 20.87 0.14 -20.20
C ILE A 193 20.15 -1.16 -20.54
N LEU A 194 18.94 -1.07 -21.11
CA LEU A 194 18.14 -2.23 -21.51
C LEU A 194 18.90 -3.09 -22.54
N ASN A 195 19.52 -2.45 -23.53
CA ASN A 195 20.30 -3.16 -24.56
C ASN A 195 21.56 -3.83 -24.00
N LYS A 196 22.31 -3.17 -23.10
CA LYS A 196 23.43 -3.78 -22.40
C LYS A 196 23.03 -5.01 -21.57
N GLN A 197 21.77 -5.04 -21.15
CA GLN A 197 21.18 -6.21 -20.47
C GLN A 197 20.68 -7.29 -21.46
N GLY A 198 20.81 -7.10 -22.76
CA GLY A 198 20.38 -8.05 -23.81
C GLY A 198 18.87 -8.07 -24.07
N GLN A 199 18.14 -7.00 -23.73
CA GLN A 199 16.69 -6.95 -23.85
C GLN A 199 16.14 -6.44 -25.19
N GLU A 200 17.00 -6.08 -26.14
CA GLU A 200 16.65 -5.59 -27.48
C GLU A 200 15.62 -4.43 -27.45
N ALA A 201 16.00 -3.35 -26.78
CA ALA A 201 15.17 -2.17 -26.65
C ALA A 201 15.36 -1.18 -27.82
N SER A 202 14.28 -0.58 -28.29
CA SER A 202 14.26 0.48 -29.29
C SER A 202 13.26 1.56 -28.93
N MET A 203 13.58 2.82 -29.20
CA MET A 203 12.73 3.97 -28.91
C MET A 203 12.02 4.44 -30.18
N ILE A 204 10.72 4.71 -30.06
CA ILE A 204 9.88 5.18 -31.13
C ILE A 204 9.12 6.42 -30.67
N TYR A 205 9.33 7.56 -31.37
CA TYR A 205 8.54 8.75 -31.13
C TYR A 205 7.24 8.68 -31.92
N THR A 206 6.12 8.98 -31.24
CA THR A 206 4.79 8.90 -31.85
C THR A 206 4.11 10.28 -31.88
N ARG A 207 3.44 10.59 -33.00
CA ARG A 207 2.55 11.74 -33.13
C ARG A 207 1.08 11.32 -32.98
N GLY A 208 0.74 10.55 -31.95
CA GLY A 208 -0.66 10.16 -31.66
C GLY A 208 -1.13 8.85 -32.28
N THR A 209 -0.26 8.00 -32.80
CA THR A 209 -0.62 6.66 -33.29
C THR A 209 -0.83 5.67 -32.14
N ARG A 210 -1.90 4.88 -32.26
CA ARG A 210 -2.19 3.78 -31.34
C ARG A 210 -1.07 2.73 -31.44
N VAL A 211 -0.39 2.48 -30.33
CA VAL A 211 0.67 1.47 -30.28
C VAL A 211 0.02 0.10 -30.31
N GLN A 212 0.40 -0.74 -31.27
CA GLN A 212 -0.04 -2.13 -31.32
C GLN A 212 0.76 -2.94 -30.31
N GLN A 213 0.05 -3.58 -29.39
CA GLN A 213 0.65 -4.54 -28.49
C GLN A 213 0.99 -5.81 -29.26
N LYS A 214 2.23 -6.27 -29.15
CA LYS A 214 2.73 -7.50 -29.77
C LYS A 214 3.02 -8.51 -28.68
N GLU A 215 2.69 -9.75 -28.90
CA GLU A 215 2.98 -10.84 -27.94
C GLU A 215 4.48 -10.94 -27.64
N GLY A 216 4.84 -11.03 -26.37
CA GLY A 216 6.22 -11.12 -25.92
C GLY A 216 7.02 -9.81 -25.96
N VAL A 217 6.41 -8.69 -26.40
CA VAL A 217 7.04 -7.37 -26.44
C VAL A 217 6.44 -6.46 -25.39
N GLN A 218 7.29 -5.91 -24.52
CA GLN A 218 6.86 -4.86 -23.60
C GLN A 218 6.93 -3.49 -24.25
N VAL A 219 5.91 -2.68 -24.03
CA VAL A 219 5.77 -1.33 -24.60
C VAL A 219 5.69 -0.32 -23.47
N ILE A 220 6.80 0.33 -23.17
CA ILE A 220 6.91 1.33 -22.10
C ILE A 220 6.61 2.70 -22.70
N ARG A 221 5.42 3.23 -22.43
CA ARG A 221 5.02 4.56 -22.93
C ARG A 221 5.72 5.66 -22.15
N PHE A 222 6.21 6.68 -22.86
CA PHE A 222 6.79 7.86 -22.23
C PHE A 222 6.16 9.15 -22.76
N GLU A 223 6.15 10.15 -21.89
CA GLU A 223 5.68 11.50 -22.19
C GLU A 223 6.57 12.54 -21.51
N SER A 224 6.80 13.63 -22.23
CA SER A 224 7.45 14.85 -21.73
C SER A 224 6.77 16.06 -22.34
N LYS A 225 7.13 17.26 -21.89
CA LYS A 225 6.61 18.51 -22.48
C LYS A 225 6.78 18.57 -24.00
N MET A 226 7.88 18.06 -24.53
CA MET A 226 8.27 18.22 -25.95
C MET A 226 8.10 16.94 -26.76
N SER A 227 7.95 15.80 -26.17
CA SER A 227 7.93 14.54 -26.89
C SER A 227 7.08 13.48 -26.21
N LYS A 228 6.46 12.64 -27.05
CA LYS A 228 5.73 11.44 -26.66
C LYS A 228 6.19 10.27 -27.50
N GLY A 229 6.15 9.08 -26.92
CA GLY A 229 6.53 7.87 -27.63
C GLY A 229 6.48 6.64 -26.73
N HIS A 230 7.20 5.63 -27.15
CA HIS A 230 7.35 4.41 -26.38
C HIS A 230 8.70 3.75 -26.62
N ILE A 231 9.10 2.92 -25.67
CA ILE A 231 10.24 2.02 -25.79
C ILE A 231 9.67 0.62 -25.98
N GLU A 232 9.97 -0.02 -27.12
CA GLU A 232 9.71 -1.44 -27.34
C GLU A 232 10.87 -2.26 -26.76
N VAL A 233 10.57 -3.22 -25.89
CA VAL A 233 11.53 -4.19 -25.35
C VAL A 233 11.14 -5.56 -25.89
N LYS A 234 11.89 -6.07 -26.88
CA LYS A 234 11.54 -7.28 -27.62
C LYS A 234 11.90 -8.57 -26.91
N LYS A 235 12.90 -8.52 -26.04
CA LYS A 235 13.34 -9.66 -25.21
C LYS A 235 13.38 -9.26 -23.74
N PRO A 236 12.22 -8.99 -23.12
CA PRO A 236 12.16 -8.61 -21.74
C PRO A 236 12.69 -9.77 -20.85
N LYS A 237 13.54 -9.44 -19.87
CA LYS A 237 14.03 -10.40 -18.87
C LYS A 237 13.02 -10.71 -17.78
N HIS A 238 12.03 -9.84 -17.63
CA HIS A 238 10.98 -9.94 -16.63
C HIS A 238 9.62 -9.89 -17.34
N GLU A 239 8.67 -10.71 -16.89
CA GLU A 239 7.31 -10.70 -17.45
C GLU A 239 6.60 -9.38 -17.16
N LEU A 240 6.80 -8.83 -15.94
CA LEU A 240 6.22 -7.55 -15.57
C LEU A 240 7.01 -6.37 -16.16
N MET A 241 6.34 -5.57 -16.99
CA MET A 241 6.89 -4.32 -17.51
C MET A 241 7.35 -3.37 -16.39
N THR A 242 6.61 -3.35 -15.28
CA THR A 242 6.93 -2.57 -14.06
C THR A 242 8.30 -2.93 -13.51
N GLN A 243 8.65 -4.21 -13.49
CA GLN A 243 9.93 -4.68 -13.01
C GLN A 243 11.07 -4.34 -13.98
N THR A 244 10.84 -4.54 -15.28
CA THR A 244 11.78 -4.14 -16.33
C THR A 244 12.14 -2.66 -16.23
N LEU A 245 11.12 -1.80 -16.12
CA LEU A 245 11.32 -0.35 -16.01
C LEU A 245 11.99 0.04 -14.69
N THR A 246 11.54 -0.49 -13.55
CA THR A 246 12.09 -0.13 -12.24
C THR A 246 13.58 -0.44 -12.16
N LEU A 247 14.02 -1.63 -12.56
CA LEU A 247 15.44 -2.00 -12.55
C LEU A 247 16.27 -1.15 -13.53
N ALA A 248 15.71 -0.79 -14.67
CA ALA A 248 16.37 0.09 -15.61
C ALA A 248 16.48 1.53 -15.10
N LEU A 249 15.45 2.04 -14.41
CA LEU A 249 15.46 3.36 -13.76
C LEU A 249 16.47 3.41 -12.59
N ASP A 250 16.56 2.37 -11.77
CA ASP A 250 17.56 2.29 -10.70
C ASP A 250 18.99 2.35 -11.24
N ALA A 251 19.24 1.69 -12.38
CA ALA A 251 20.53 1.77 -13.06
C ALA A 251 20.78 3.14 -13.73
N LEU A 252 19.73 3.81 -14.21
CA LEU A 252 19.80 5.15 -14.78
C LEU A 252 20.11 6.20 -13.72
N LEU A 253 19.46 6.14 -12.56
CA LEU A 253 19.68 7.07 -11.45
C LEU A 253 21.13 7.05 -10.95
N LYS A 254 21.81 5.90 -11.01
CA LYS A 254 23.25 5.79 -10.70
C LYS A 254 24.13 6.54 -11.70
N GLN A 255 23.68 6.71 -12.94
CA GLN A 255 24.40 7.43 -14.00
C GLN A 255 24.02 8.93 -14.08
N LEU A 256 22.84 9.28 -13.57
CA LEU A 256 22.32 10.63 -13.54
C LEU A 256 22.04 11.09 -12.10
N PRO A 257 23.07 11.50 -11.33
CA PRO A 257 22.95 11.73 -9.89
C PRO A 257 22.06 12.90 -9.48
N ARG A 258 21.70 13.80 -10.41
CA ARG A 258 20.74 14.89 -10.18
C ARG A 258 19.30 14.47 -10.42
N ALA A 259 19.08 13.35 -11.12
CA ALA A 259 17.76 12.85 -11.41
C ALA A 259 17.13 12.24 -10.15
N ARG A 260 15.83 12.41 -10.03
CA ARG A 260 15.02 11.70 -9.02
C ARG A 260 13.80 11.10 -9.70
N VAL A 261 13.28 10.00 -9.16
CA VAL A 261 12.03 9.38 -9.59
C VAL A 261 10.98 9.55 -8.51
N ASP A 262 9.77 9.94 -8.94
CA ASP A 262 8.57 9.92 -8.12
C ASP A 262 7.53 8.97 -8.71
N TYR A 263 6.66 8.49 -7.83
CA TYR A 263 5.61 7.51 -8.12
C TYR A 263 4.25 8.20 -8.01
N ILE A 264 3.57 8.32 -9.14
CA ILE A 264 2.39 9.17 -9.30
C ILE A 264 1.13 8.33 -9.46
N HIS A 265 0.14 8.61 -8.65
CA HIS A 265 -1.19 8.02 -8.73
C HIS A 265 -2.10 8.91 -9.59
N GLY A 266 -2.80 8.30 -10.54
CA GLY A 266 -3.77 8.96 -11.41
C GLY A 266 -3.16 9.61 -12.65
N ASP A 267 -3.91 9.52 -13.76
CA ASP A 267 -3.50 10.05 -15.07
C ASP A 267 -3.45 11.58 -15.11
N GLU A 268 -4.38 12.26 -14.43
CA GLU A 268 -4.44 13.72 -14.44
C GLU A 268 -3.19 14.34 -13.80
N GLU A 269 -2.80 13.85 -12.63
CA GLU A 269 -1.59 14.29 -11.94
C GLU A 269 -0.34 13.98 -12.77
N PHE A 270 -0.27 12.77 -13.34
CA PHE A 270 0.82 12.39 -14.25
C PHE A 270 0.94 13.35 -15.43
N HIS A 271 -0.17 13.61 -16.16
CA HIS A 271 -0.16 14.52 -17.29
C HIS A 271 0.11 15.98 -16.92
N SER A 272 -0.21 16.39 -15.70
CA SER A 272 0.16 17.71 -15.19
C SER A 272 1.67 17.84 -14.98
N LEU A 273 2.29 16.87 -14.31
CA LEU A 273 3.71 16.88 -13.98
C LEU A 273 4.63 16.78 -15.19
N VAL A 274 4.28 15.98 -16.20
CA VAL A 274 5.11 15.80 -17.41
C VAL A 274 5.14 17.04 -18.32
N LYS A 275 4.26 18.03 -18.11
CA LYS A 275 4.31 19.35 -18.77
C LYS A 275 5.43 20.23 -18.23
N GLY A 276 6.00 19.88 -17.07
CA GLY A 276 7.13 20.60 -16.48
C GLY A 276 8.39 20.53 -17.33
N HIS A 277 9.30 21.48 -17.08
CA HIS A 277 10.64 21.44 -17.69
C HIS A 277 11.49 20.35 -17.02
N SER A 278 12.33 19.68 -17.80
CA SER A 278 13.24 18.64 -17.28
C SER A 278 12.52 17.47 -16.60
N CYS A 279 11.31 17.15 -17.08
CA CYS A 279 10.47 16.04 -16.61
C CYS A 279 10.26 15.02 -17.71
N LEU A 280 10.38 13.73 -17.36
CA LEU A 280 10.11 12.59 -18.23
C LEU A 280 9.22 11.59 -17.49
N GLY A 281 8.00 11.43 -17.96
CA GLY A 281 7.04 10.48 -17.38
C GLY A 281 7.00 9.17 -18.15
N PHE A 282 6.77 8.07 -17.40
CA PHE A 282 6.47 6.74 -17.92
C PHE A 282 5.08 6.35 -17.48
N GLN A 283 4.17 6.20 -18.43
CA GLN A 283 2.80 5.79 -18.19
C GLN A 283 2.76 4.27 -18.04
N MET A 284 2.26 3.81 -16.90
CA MET A 284 2.16 2.40 -16.57
C MET A 284 0.74 1.89 -16.84
N GLU A 285 0.63 0.61 -17.12
CA GLU A 285 -0.63 -0.11 -17.16
C GLU A 285 -0.85 -0.81 -15.80
N PRO A 286 -2.11 -0.97 -15.33
CA PRO A 286 -2.38 -1.72 -14.12
C PRO A 286 -1.99 -3.19 -14.30
N ILE A 287 -1.53 -3.82 -13.22
CA ILE A 287 -1.37 -5.28 -13.18
C ILE A 287 -2.77 -5.88 -13.25
N ARG A 288 -2.96 -6.88 -14.09
CA ARG A 288 -4.22 -7.62 -14.14
C ARG A 288 -4.37 -8.48 -12.88
N LYS A 289 -5.59 -8.61 -12.38
CA LYS A 289 -5.87 -9.39 -11.16
C LYS A 289 -5.30 -10.81 -11.27
N GLU A 290 -5.52 -11.46 -12.41
CA GLU A 290 -5.09 -12.84 -12.70
C GLU A 290 -3.55 -13.01 -12.67
N GLU A 291 -2.81 -11.92 -12.86
CA GLU A 291 -1.34 -11.97 -12.90
C GLU A 291 -0.70 -11.78 -11.52
N LEU A 292 -1.44 -11.26 -10.53
CA LEU A 292 -0.86 -10.85 -9.25
C LEU A 292 -0.22 -12.03 -8.49
N PHE A 293 -0.98 -13.12 -8.29
CA PHE A 293 -0.50 -14.29 -7.56
C PHE A 293 0.66 -14.97 -8.28
N ASP A 294 0.56 -15.15 -9.60
CA ASP A 294 1.62 -15.72 -10.43
C ASP A 294 2.89 -14.87 -10.37
N ALA A 295 2.76 -13.55 -10.39
CA ALA A 295 3.90 -12.64 -10.27
C ALA A 295 4.60 -12.76 -8.91
N VAL A 296 3.82 -12.80 -7.80
CA VAL A 296 4.39 -12.97 -6.45
C VAL A 296 5.07 -14.34 -6.30
N VAL A 297 4.46 -15.40 -6.81
CA VAL A 297 5.05 -16.76 -6.78
C VAL A 297 6.34 -16.82 -7.59
N THR A 298 6.36 -16.19 -8.76
CA THR A 298 7.50 -16.26 -9.69
C THR A 298 8.67 -15.38 -9.23
N TYR A 299 8.38 -14.17 -8.76
CA TYR A 299 9.43 -13.17 -8.47
C TYR A 299 9.67 -12.95 -6.97
N GLY A 300 8.86 -13.52 -6.10
CA GLY A 300 8.84 -13.26 -4.68
C GLY A 300 8.11 -11.95 -4.39
N VAL A 301 8.85 -10.88 -4.07
CA VAL A 301 8.27 -9.55 -3.88
C VAL A 301 8.29 -8.75 -5.18
N LEU A 302 7.24 -8.00 -5.43
CA LEU A 302 7.15 -7.11 -6.58
C LEU A 302 7.97 -5.84 -6.33
N PRO A 303 8.37 -5.12 -7.40
CA PRO A 303 9.04 -3.84 -7.25
C PRO A 303 8.20 -2.85 -6.44
N LYS A 304 8.88 -1.94 -5.72
CA LYS A 304 8.20 -0.84 -5.03
C LYS A 304 7.17 -0.17 -5.92
N LYS A 305 5.95 0.00 -5.38
CA LYS A 305 4.90 0.69 -6.10
C LYS A 305 4.55 0.04 -7.44
N ALA A 306 4.53 -1.28 -7.49
CA ALA A 306 4.11 -2.02 -8.68
C ALA A 306 2.64 -1.79 -9.02
N PHE A 307 1.80 -1.66 -7.99
CA PHE A 307 0.36 -1.39 -8.11
C PHE A 307 -0.16 -0.63 -6.88
N SER A 308 -1.37 -0.10 -6.99
CA SER A 308 -2.17 0.35 -5.86
C SER A 308 -3.56 -0.23 -5.96
N MET A 309 -4.14 -0.58 -4.82
CA MET A 309 -5.54 -0.99 -4.72
C MET A 309 -6.33 0.11 -4.04
N GLY A 310 -7.37 0.59 -4.71
CA GLY A 310 -8.19 1.67 -4.23
C GLY A 310 -7.46 3.02 -4.07
N VAL A 311 -8.19 4.01 -3.64
CA VAL A 311 -7.67 5.35 -3.31
C VAL A 311 -7.41 5.47 -1.81
N ALA A 312 -6.66 6.49 -1.38
CA ALA A 312 -6.30 6.68 0.02
C ALA A 312 -7.53 6.77 0.96
N GLU A 313 -8.61 7.30 0.43
CA GLU A 313 -9.91 7.43 1.11
C GLU A 313 -10.54 6.08 1.48
N GLU A 314 -10.31 5.04 0.71
CA GLU A 314 -10.85 3.69 0.91
C GLU A 314 -10.05 2.85 1.91
N LYS A 315 -8.88 3.34 2.34
CA LYS A 315 -7.96 2.62 3.25
C LYS A 315 -8.15 2.95 4.73
N ARG A 316 -9.24 3.57 5.11
CA ARG A 316 -9.52 4.02 6.47
C ARG A 316 -10.80 3.42 6.99
N TYR A 317 -11.00 3.58 8.30
CA TYR A 317 -12.24 3.21 8.99
C TYR A 317 -12.40 1.70 9.18
N TYR A 318 -11.55 1.15 10.04
CA TYR A 318 -11.80 -0.17 10.61
C TYR A 318 -12.53 0.00 11.95
N TYR A 319 -13.54 -0.84 12.18
CA TYR A 319 -14.35 -0.85 13.40
C TYR A 319 -14.04 -2.04 14.29
N GLU A 320 -13.38 -3.03 13.74
CA GLU A 320 -12.98 -4.23 14.45
C GLU A 320 -11.64 -3.99 15.13
N CYS A 321 -11.57 -4.44 16.39
CA CYS A 321 -10.36 -4.42 17.20
C CYS A 321 -10.16 -5.80 17.83
N ARG A 322 -8.91 -6.14 18.08
CA ARG A 322 -8.53 -7.35 18.79
C ARG A 322 -7.59 -7.01 19.93
N LEU A 323 -7.80 -7.63 21.10
CA LEU A 323 -6.89 -7.52 22.23
C LEU A 323 -5.55 -8.22 21.92
N LEU A 324 -4.47 -7.61 22.38
CA LEU A 324 -3.09 -8.12 22.28
C LEU A 324 -2.55 -8.59 23.63
N VAL A 325 -3.38 -8.54 24.67
CA VAL A 325 -3.07 -8.97 26.03
C VAL A 325 -4.00 -10.11 26.44
N ASN A 326 -3.56 -10.96 27.35
CA ASN A 326 -4.41 -12.00 27.92
C ASN A 326 -5.39 -11.40 28.92
N ALA A 327 -6.57 -11.99 29.06
CA ALA A 327 -7.62 -11.53 29.99
C ALA A 327 -7.15 -11.43 31.45
N SER A 328 -6.15 -12.22 31.86
CA SER A 328 -5.51 -12.13 33.17
C SER A 328 -4.61 -10.90 33.35
N GLU A 329 -4.12 -10.30 32.26
CA GLU A 329 -3.29 -9.11 32.29
C GLU A 329 -4.15 -7.81 32.19
N GLU A 330 -5.44 -7.93 31.80
CA GLU A 330 -6.38 -6.81 31.78
C GLU A 330 -6.71 -6.29 33.20
N GLU A 331 -6.77 -7.16 34.21
CA GLU A 331 -7.06 -6.77 35.60
C GLU A 331 -5.91 -5.97 36.22
N GLU A 332 -4.64 -6.19 35.77
CA GLU A 332 -3.48 -5.41 36.24
C GLU A 332 -3.27 -4.10 35.45
N ALA A 333 -3.69 -4.05 34.18
CA ALA A 333 -3.50 -2.89 33.32
C ALA A 333 -4.65 -1.87 33.39
N ALA A 334 -5.79 -2.25 33.98
CA ALA A 334 -6.88 -1.31 34.21
C ALA A 334 -6.46 -0.30 35.30
N PRO A 335 -6.40 1.01 35.03
CA PRO A 335 -6.23 1.99 36.10
C PRO A 335 -7.37 1.78 37.09
N GLU A 336 -7.05 1.67 38.41
CA GLU A 336 -8.09 1.66 39.44
C GLU A 336 -9.07 2.81 39.12
N PRO A 337 -10.37 2.57 39.15
CA PRO A 337 -11.34 3.62 38.91
C PRO A 337 -11.09 4.69 39.99
N GLU A 338 -10.47 5.81 39.60
CA GLU A 338 -10.45 6.97 40.45
C GLU A 338 -11.90 7.23 40.85
N ALA A 339 -12.15 7.18 42.16
CA ALA A 339 -13.48 7.43 42.73
C ALA A 339 -13.92 8.80 42.17
N SER A 340 -14.77 8.78 41.16
CA SER A 340 -15.34 9.99 40.61
C SER A 340 -16.09 10.69 41.73
N GLU A 341 -15.56 11.84 42.16
CA GLU A 341 -16.38 12.76 42.94
C GLU A 341 -17.66 13.05 42.12
N PRO A 342 -18.82 13.11 42.77
CA PRO A 342 -20.07 13.33 42.04
C PRO A 342 -19.95 14.67 41.33
N MET A 343 -19.98 14.62 39.98
CA MET A 343 -20.04 15.82 39.14
C MET A 343 -21.31 16.61 39.52
N GLU A 344 -21.11 17.75 40.15
CA GLU A 344 -22.18 18.74 40.31
C GLU A 344 -22.70 19.06 38.89
N THR A 345 -23.98 18.84 38.67
CA THR A 345 -24.65 19.22 37.42
C THR A 345 -24.55 20.75 37.29
N PRO A 346 -23.91 21.30 36.24
CA PRO A 346 -23.94 22.74 36.05
C PRO A 346 -25.36 23.19 35.79
N GLU A 347 -25.76 24.25 36.49
CA GLU A 347 -27.01 24.96 36.20
C GLU A 347 -27.04 25.38 34.71
N PRO A 348 -28.22 25.41 34.06
CA PRO A 348 -28.32 25.79 32.67
C PRO A 348 -27.88 27.26 32.51
N ALA A 349 -26.79 27.47 31.82
CA ALA A 349 -26.33 28.81 31.45
C ALA A 349 -27.35 29.45 30.51
N GLU A 350 -27.81 30.65 30.86
CA GLU A 350 -28.57 31.52 30.00
C GLU A 350 -27.91 31.65 28.61
N MET A 351 -28.74 31.53 27.57
CA MET A 351 -28.28 31.65 26.19
C MET A 351 -27.66 33.04 25.97
N ALA A 352 -26.35 33.07 25.78
CA ALA A 352 -25.65 34.23 25.31
C ALA A 352 -26.02 34.48 23.83
N GLU A 353 -26.32 35.76 23.52
CA GLU A 353 -26.60 36.22 22.17
C GLU A 353 -25.43 35.93 21.20
N PRO A 354 -25.71 35.75 19.92
CA PRO A 354 -24.71 35.41 18.94
C PRO A 354 -23.71 36.58 18.77
N MET A 355 -22.42 36.28 19.01
CA MET A 355 -21.35 37.22 18.72
C MET A 355 -21.26 37.49 17.22
N ASN A 356 -21.30 38.75 16.88
CA ASN A 356 -21.10 39.29 15.55
C ASN A 356 -19.64 39.03 15.14
N ILE A 357 -19.38 38.27 14.08
CA ILE A 357 -18.06 38.04 13.53
C ILE A 357 -17.73 39.26 12.65
N GLU A 358 -17.01 40.22 13.21
CA GLU A 358 -16.36 41.29 12.44
C GLU A 358 -15.08 40.76 11.77
N GLU A 359 -14.94 41.11 10.54
CA GLU A 359 -13.87 41.08 9.51
C GLU A 359 -12.52 40.41 9.79
N PRO A 360 -11.86 39.84 8.76
CA PRO A 360 -10.58 39.14 8.90
C PRO A 360 -9.44 40.10 9.17
N VAL A 361 -8.66 39.81 10.22
CA VAL A 361 -7.44 40.51 10.57
C VAL A 361 -6.38 40.20 9.49
N GLU A 362 -5.95 41.25 8.77
CA GLU A 362 -4.80 41.21 7.88
C GLU A 362 -3.51 40.90 8.69
N LEU A 363 -2.91 39.76 8.40
CA LEU A 363 -1.57 39.39 8.88
C LEU A 363 -0.52 40.24 8.14
N ASN A 364 -0.02 41.25 8.82
CA ASN A 364 1.10 42.09 8.38
C ASN A 364 2.40 41.28 8.48
N ILE A 365 2.91 40.79 7.36
CA ILE A 365 4.22 40.13 7.26
C ILE A 365 5.26 41.23 7.02
N PRO A 366 6.25 41.42 7.88
CA PRO A 366 7.32 42.40 7.62
C PRO A 366 8.20 41.91 6.45
N ALA A 367 8.23 42.70 5.40
CA ALA A 367 9.29 42.62 4.39
C ALA A 367 10.51 43.37 4.97
N GLU A 368 11.59 42.63 5.24
CA GLU A 368 12.98 43.11 5.12
C GLU A 368 13.93 42.02 5.64
N VAL A 369 14.67 41.40 4.73
CA VAL A 369 15.89 40.66 5.01
C VAL A 369 17.05 41.60 4.62
N PRO A 370 18.03 41.91 5.50
CA PRO A 370 19.14 42.79 5.17
C PRO A 370 20.09 42.12 4.13
N GLY A 371 20.58 42.97 3.24
CA GLY A 371 21.41 42.61 2.10
C GLY A 371 22.73 41.92 2.43
N VAL A 372 23.10 41.04 1.54
CA VAL A 372 24.49 40.59 1.37
C VAL A 372 25.08 41.40 0.23
N GLU A 373 26.08 42.17 0.53
CA GLU A 373 26.86 42.97 -0.40
C GLU A 373 27.58 42.03 -1.41
N SER A 374 27.43 42.36 -2.68
CA SER A 374 28.20 41.76 -3.78
C SER A 374 29.53 42.51 -3.91
N GLU A 375 30.65 41.89 -3.62
CA GLU A 375 31.95 42.38 -4.05
C GLU A 375 32.12 42.02 -5.54
N GLU A 376 32.12 43.07 -6.37
CA GLU A 376 32.63 43.04 -7.74
C GLU A 376 34.16 43.11 -7.69
N GLU A 377 34.83 42.04 -8.04
CA GLU A 377 36.25 42.04 -8.38
C GLU A 377 36.41 42.12 -9.88
N THR A 378 36.77 43.32 -10.32
CA THR A 378 37.27 43.61 -11.68
C THR A 378 38.68 43.05 -11.81
N ALA A 379 38.90 42.12 -12.69
CA ALA A 379 40.24 41.75 -13.17
C ALA A 379 40.40 42.06 -14.66
N ASP A 380 41.37 42.88 -14.86
CA ASP A 380 41.84 43.49 -16.10
C ASP A 380 42.34 42.46 -17.15
N MET A 381 42.14 42.85 -18.40
CA MET A 381 42.80 42.24 -19.56
C MET A 381 44.31 42.48 -19.54
N ASN A 382 45.10 41.46 -19.84
CA ASN A 382 46.22 41.47 -20.82
C ASN A 382 47.16 40.27 -20.60
N SER A 383 47.18 39.40 -21.54
CA SER A 383 48.31 38.81 -22.33
C SER A 383 47.87 37.55 -23.01
#